data_fda1b28907d0c667897bb1a222accfb9
#
_entry.id   fda1b28907d0c667897bb1a222accfb9
#
_cell.length_a   1.000
_cell.length_b   1.000
_cell.length_c   1.000
_cell.angle_alpha   90.00
_cell.angle_beta   90.00
_cell.angle_gamma   90.00
#
_symmetry.space_group_name_H-M   'P 1'
#
loop_
_entity.id
_entity.type
_entity.pdbx_description
1 polymer ?
#
loop_
_entity_poly.entity_id
_entity_poly.type
_entity_poly.pdbx_seq_one_letter_code
_entity_poly.pdbx_strand_id
1 'polypeptide(L)'
;MKRETYEKYVKKALDMYEKAGIALTEKEKNSVEVVDWGLDNLDVLGLEIITYINTERVCAKEMVLLPGQTCAEHMHVPTNGQEGKEETFRCRYGKCYLYVTGEGNKDDIQGYIPPTDVTVFHEVVLNPGEQYTIMPETWHWFQAGPDRKSVV
;
A
#
# COMPACT_ATOMS: atom_id res chain seq x y z
N MET A 1 16.19 -1.16 9.54
CA MET A 1 15.94 0.31 9.54
C MET A 1 16.49 0.99 10.81
N LYS A 2 17.05 2.19 10.71
CA LYS A 2 17.51 2.99 11.86
C LYS A 2 16.31 3.63 12.55
N ARG A 3 16.39 3.83 13.88
CA ARG A 3 15.32 4.44 14.68
C ARG A 3 14.91 5.83 14.19
N GLU A 4 15.89 6.68 13.89
CA GLU A 4 15.65 8.03 13.36
C GLU A 4 14.85 8.00 12.04
N THR A 5 15.19 7.06 11.15
CA THR A 5 14.46 6.86 9.88
C THR A 5 13.03 6.43 10.17
N TYR A 6 12.82 5.46 11.05
CA TYR A 6 11.50 5.01 11.46
C TYR A 6 10.64 6.18 11.99
N GLU A 7 11.15 6.93 12.97
CA GLU A 7 10.44 8.06 13.58
C GLU A 7 10.07 9.14 12.54
N LYS A 8 10.95 9.40 11.57
CA LYS A 8 10.69 10.32 10.45
C LYS A 8 9.49 9.88 9.61
N TYR A 9 9.40 8.60 9.25
CA TYR A 9 8.32 8.08 8.40
C TYR A 9 7.02 7.92 9.17
N VAL A 10 7.06 7.50 10.43
CA VAL A 10 5.89 7.53 11.33
C VAL A 10 5.28 8.92 11.39
N LYS A 11 6.09 9.96 11.57
CA LYS A 11 5.60 11.34 11.59
C LYS A 11 4.93 11.72 10.27
N LYS A 12 5.54 11.41 9.12
CA LYS A 12 4.96 11.68 7.79
C LYS A 12 3.61 10.97 7.61
N ALA A 13 3.50 9.72 8.09
CA ALA A 13 2.26 8.93 8.02
C ALA A 13 1.16 9.55 8.89
N LEU A 14 1.48 9.91 10.13
CA LEU A 14 0.52 10.56 11.03
C LEU A 14 0.01 11.88 10.48
N ASP A 15 0.90 12.72 9.91
CA ASP A 15 0.53 13.96 9.23
C ASP A 15 -0.40 13.68 8.03
N MET A 16 -0.25 12.52 7.37
CA MET A 16 -1.11 12.10 6.26
C MET A 16 -2.49 11.64 6.73
N TYR A 17 -2.56 10.81 7.77
CA TYR A 17 -3.84 10.39 8.37
C TYR A 17 -4.65 11.60 8.84
N GLU A 18 -4.01 12.59 9.47
CA GLU A 18 -4.67 13.82 9.89
C GLU A 18 -5.23 14.58 8.69
N LYS A 19 -4.45 14.77 7.61
CA LYS A 19 -4.91 15.42 6.36
C LYS A 19 -6.03 14.67 5.68
N ALA A 20 -6.05 13.35 5.78
CA ALA A 20 -7.10 12.49 5.25
C ALA A 20 -8.38 12.52 6.12
N GLY A 21 -8.36 13.16 7.28
CA GLY A 21 -9.47 13.18 8.21
C GLY A 21 -9.71 11.83 8.90
N ILE A 22 -8.70 10.99 9.01
CA ILE A 22 -8.77 9.68 9.64
C ILE A 22 -8.42 9.82 11.13
N ALA A 23 -9.41 9.57 11.97
CA ALA A 23 -9.24 9.60 13.42
C ALA A 23 -8.45 8.38 13.91
N LEU A 24 -7.41 8.63 14.68
CA LEU A 24 -6.57 7.60 15.28
C LEU A 24 -6.55 7.74 16.79
N THR A 25 -6.61 6.62 17.49
CA THR A 25 -6.35 6.56 18.91
C THR A 25 -4.85 6.71 19.21
N GLU A 26 -4.50 7.09 20.43
CA GLU A 26 -3.09 7.15 20.86
C GLU A 26 -2.38 5.79 20.73
N LYS A 27 -3.11 4.68 20.93
CA LYS A 27 -2.58 3.33 20.73
C LYS A 27 -2.18 3.11 19.28
N GLU A 28 -3.03 3.48 18.32
CA GLU A 28 -2.78 3.34 16.87
C GLU A 28 -1.63 4.24 16.43
N LYS A 29 -1.57 5.48 16.89
CA LYS A 29 -0.46 6.39 16.58
C LYS A 29 0.90 5.83 17.02
N ASN A 30 0.93 5.08 18.14
CA ASN A 30 2.14 4.43 18.64
C ASN A 30 2.41 3.06 18.03
N SER A 31 1.57 2.57 17.12
CA SER A 31 1.67 1.25 16.48
C SER A 31 1.86 1.31 14.97
N VAL A 32 2.24 2.46 14.41
CA VAL A 32 2.51 2.60 12.98
C VAL A 32 3.68 1.69 12.59
N GLU A 33 3.44 0.81 11.63
CA GLU A 33 4.47 0.00 11.01
C GLU A 33 5.05 0.75 9.81
N VAL A 34 6.36 0.72 9.63
CA VAL A 34 7.04 1.24 8.44
C VAL A 34 7.74 0.08 7.75
N VAL A 35 7.32 -0.20 6.53
CA VAL A 35 7.75 -1.38 5.76
C VAL A 35 8.60 -0.91 4.58
N ASP A 36 9.80 -1.49 4.44
CA ASP A 36 10.73 -1.24 3.33
C ASP A 36 11.22 -2.53 2.64
N TRP A 37 10.67 -3.68 3.04
CA TRP A 37 11.07 -5.03 2.55
C TRP A 37 12.57 -5.31 2.64
N GLY A 38 13.31 -4.56 3.46
CA GLY A 38 14.77 -4.67 3.55
C GLY A 38 15.53 -4.06 2.37
N LEU A 39 14.85 -3.24 1.54
CA LEU A 39 15.42 -2.63 0.33
C LEU A 39 16.13 -1.29 0.62
N ASP A 40 15.99 -0.77 1.82
CA ASP A 40 16.64 0.47 2.31
C ASP A 40 16.42 1.69 1.39
N ASN A 41 15.23 1.77 0.78
CA ASN A 41 14.83 2.82 -0.16
C ASN A 41 13.40 3.32 0.08
N LEU A 42 13.11 3.72 1.32
CA LEU A 42 11.77 4.12 1.76
C LEU A 42 11.16 5.30 1.00
N ASP A 43 11.94 6.18 0.40
CA ASP A 43 11.38 7.29 -0.38
C ASP A 43 10.70 6.82 -1.68
N VAL A 44 10.99 5.59 -2.12
CA VAL A 44 10.46 5.01 -3.36
C VAL A 44 9.75 3.66 -3.13
N LEU A 45 10.33 2.80 -2.28
CA LEU A 45 9.79 1.49 -1.93
C LEU A 45 9.45 1.50 -0.44
N GLY A 46 8.20 1.74 -0.12
CA GLY A 46 7.77 1.88 1.27
C GLY A 46 6.26 1.88 1.43
N LEU A 47 5.85 1.61 2.64
CA LEU A 47 4.46 1.61 3.05
C LEU A 47 4.37 1.82 4.56
N GLU A 48 3.50 2.71 5.00
CA GLU A 48 3.22 2.95 6.40
C GLU A 48 1.82 2.41 6.75
N ILE A 49 1.75 1.57 7.77
CA ILE A 49 0.55 0.76 8.06
C ILE A 49 0.09 0.96 9.49
N ILE A 50 -1.21 1.09 9.68
CA ILE A 50 -1.90 0.85 10.95
C ILE A 50 -2.78 -0.37 10.79
N THR A 51 -2.57 -1.38 11.61
CA THR A 51 -3.39 -2.59 11.64
C THR A 51 -4.48 -2.44 12.69
N TYR A 52 -5.74 -2.36 12.26
CA TYR A 52 -6.90 -2.30 13.14
C TYR A 52 -7.22 -3.65 13.77
N ILE A 53 -7.18 -4.69 12.96
CA ILE A 53 -7.43 -6.06 13.35
C ILE A 53 -6.67 -7.01 12.44
N ASN A 54 -6.12 -8.08 13.01
CA ASN A 54 -5.51 -9.17 12.27
C ASN A 54 -5.83 -10.49 13.00
N THR A 55 -6.71 -11.27 12.43
CA THR A 55 -7.15 -12.59 12.93
C THR A 55 -6.99 -13.62 11.82
N GLU A 56 -7.32 -14.87 12.10
CA GLU A 56 -7.33 -15.94 11.07
C GLU A 56 -8.34 -15.67 9.95
N ARG A 57 -9.39 -14.87 10.21
CA ARG A 57 -10.50 -14.65 9.29
C ARG A 57 -10.51 -13.29 8.62
N VAL A 58 -9.97 -12.29 9.28
CA VAL A 58 -10.05 -10.89 8.85
C VAL A 58 -8.75 -10.16 9.15
N CYS A 59 -8.28 -9.37 8.18
CA CYS A 59 -7.24 -8.38 8.41
C CYS A 59 -7.73 -7.04 7.86
N ALA A 60 -7.83 -6.02 8.72
CA ALA A 60 -8.19 -4.67 8.32
C ALA A 60 -7.07 -3.70 8.70
N LYS A 61 -6.64 -2.94 7.71
CA LYS A 61 -5.51 -2.01 7.83
C LYS A 61 -5.87 -0.66 7.22
N GLU A 62 -5.22 0.37 7.69
CA GLU A 62 -5.11 1.64 6.97
C GLU A 62 -3.66 1.79 6.50
N MET A 63 -3.46 2.06 5.23
CA MET A 63 -2.13 2.12 4.62
C MET A 63 -1.88 3.50 4.02
N VAL A 64 -0.76 4.09 4.34
CA VAL A 64 -0.27 5.32 3.72
C VAL A 64 0.78 5.00 2.67
N LEU A 65 0.63 5.58 1.51
CA LEU A 65 1.69 5.72 0.52
C LEU A 65 2.07 7.19 0.45
N LEU A 66 3.27 7.53 0.81
CA LEU A 66 3.82 8.86 0.64
C LEU A 66 4.06 9.16 -0.85
N PRO A 67 4.22 10.43 -1.27
CA PRO A 67 4.47 10.75 -2.67
C PRO A 67 5.67 9.97 -3.23
N GLY A 68 5.44 9.23 -4.30
CA GLY A 68 6.47 8.43 -4.94
C GLY A 68 6.71 7.04 -4.33
N GLN A 69 6.03 6.68 -3.26
CA GLN A 69 6.15 5.33 -2.69
C GLN A 69 5.37 4.29 -3.49
N THR A 70 5.98 3.11 -3.58
CA THR A 70 5.40 1.90 -4.16
C THR A 70 5.46 0.77 -3.14
N CYS A 71 4.35 0.06 -2.99
CA CYS A 71 4.33 -1.27 -2.40
C CYS A 71 4.79 -2.28 -3.45
N ALA A 72 5.87 -2.99 -3.18
CA ALA A 72 6.49 -3.94 -4.11
C ALA A 72 5.52 -5.05 -4.57
N GLU A 73 5.73 -5.57 -5.77
CA GLU A 73 4.90 -6.64 -6.32
C GLU A 73 4.92 -7.88 -5.44
N HIS A 74 3.74 -8.40 -5.14
CA HIS A 74 3.53 -9.59 -4.32
C HIS A 74 2.21 -10.28 -4.65
N MET A 75 1.97 -11.42 -4.03
CA MET A 75 0.68 -12.11 -4.04
C MET A 75 0.39 -12.75 -2.68
N HIS A 76 -0.87 -12.99 -2.39
CA HIS A 76 -1.29 -13.72 -1.20
C HIS A 76 -1.44 -15.20 -1.52
N VAL A 77 -0.41 -15.97 -1.15
CA VAL A 77 -0.36 -17.41 -1.41
C VAL A 77 -1.13 -18.22 -0.36
N PRO A 78 -1.59 -19.45 -0.71
CA PRO A 78 -2.13 -20.38 0.27
C PRO A 78 -1.17 -20.61 1.43
N THR A 79 -1.70 -20.63 2.64
CA THR A 79 -0.91 -20.83 3.85
C THR A 79 -1.62 -21.81 4.78
N ASN A 80 -0.91 -22.79 5.32
CA ASN A 80 -1.45 -23.80 6.24
C ASN A 80 -2.67 -24.56 5.69
N GLY A 81 -2.71 -24.84 4.38
CA GLY A 81 -3.81 -25.55 3.70
C GLY A 81 -5.08 -24.72 3.51
N GLN A 82 -5.04 -23.44 3.77
CA GLN A 82 -6.11 -22.49 3.46
C GLN A 82 -5.75 -21.70 2.20
N GLU A 83 -6.75 -21.34 1.40
CA GLU A 83 -6.58 -20.47 0.24
C GLU A 83 -5.94 -19.13 0.65
N GLY A 84 -5.27 -18.49 -0.29
CA GLY A 84 -4.76 -17.12 -0.11
C GLY A 84 -5.90 -16.15 0.24
N LYS A 85 -5.57 -15.04 0.84
CA LYS A 85 -6.57 -14.03 1.21
C LYS A 85 -7.04 -13.25 -0.02
N GLU A 86 -8.33 -12.99 -0.10
CA GLU A 86 -8.84 -11.85 -0.86
C GLU A 86 -8.39 -10.55 -0.20
N GLU A 87 -8.14 -9.55 -1.01
CA GLU A 87 -7.79 -8.22 -0.53
C GLU A 87 -8.62 -7.15 -1.24
N THR A 88 -9.30 -6.28 -0.50
CA THR A 88 -10.04 -5.16 -1.07
C THR A 88 -9.38 -3.85 -0.70
N PHE A 89 -8.92 -3.13 -1.71
CA PHE A 89 -8.41 -1.77 -1.58
C PHE A 89 -9.56 -0.77 -1.76
N ARG A 90 -9.69 0.16 -0.82
CA ARG A 90 -10.55 1.33 -0.96
C ARG A 90 -9.72 2.58 -0.77
N CYS A 91 -9.63 3.40 -1.80
CA CYS A 91 -8.97 4.70 -1.69
C CYS A 91 -9.76 5.61 -0.75
N ARG A 92 -9.11 6.14 0.28
CA ARG A 92 -9.70 7.04 1.28
C ARG A 92 -9.32 8.49 1.03
N TYR A 93 -8.12 8.71 0.54
CA TYR A 93 -7.57 10.04 0.30
C TYR A 93 -6.52 9.99 -0.82
N GLY A 94 -6.45 11.05 -1.63
CA GLY A 94 -5.49 11.16 -2.70
C GLY A 94 -5.84 10.33 -3.93
N LYS A 95 -4.93 9.52 -4.42
CA LYS A 95 -5.13 8.60 -5.56
C LYS A 95 -4.17 7.41 -5.43
N CYS A 96 -4.70 6.22 -5.58
CA CYS A 96 -3.92 4.99 -5.63
C CYS A 96 -3.91 4.44 -7.07
N TYR A 97 -2.73 4.10 -7.57
CA TYR A 97 -2.53 3.33 -8.79
C TYR A 97 -2.27 1.89 -8.38
N LEU A 98 -3.20 1.01 -8.68
CA LEU A 98 -3.13 -0.42 -8.41
C LEU A 98 -2.88 -1.15 -9.73
N TYR A 99 -1.93 -2.07 -9.73
CA TYR A 99 -1.57 -2.90 -10.88
C TYR A 99 -1.78 -4.35 -10.52
N VAL A 100 -2.50 -5.06 -11.35
CA VAL A 100 -2.87 -6.46 -11.12
C VAL A 100 -2.62 -7.31 -12.35
N THR A 101 -2.66 -8.63 -12.20
CA THR A 101 -2.67 -9.55 -13.34
C THR A 101 -3.82 -9.22 -14.28
N GLY A 102 -3.55 -9.13 -15.57
CA GLY A 102 -4.54 -8.78 -16.61
C GLY A 102 -3.89 -8.19 -17.83
N GLU A 103 -4.72 -7.77 -18.79
CA GLU A 103 -4.24 -7.08 -19.99
C GLU A 103 -3.73 -5.68 -19.64
N GLY A 104 -2.52 -5.37 -20.05
CA GLY A 104 -1.88 -4.08 -19.81
C GLY A 104 -0.43 -4.09 -20.27
N ASN A 105 0.11 -2.89 -20.48
CA ASN A 105 1.46 -2.69 -20.95
C ASN A 105 2.16 -1.63 -20.09
N LYS A 106 3.42 -1.88 -19.79
CA LYS A 106 4.25 -0.96 -18.99
C LYS A 106 4.36 0.45 -19.57
N ASP A 107 4.20 0.59 -20.88
CA ASP A 107 4.32 1.88 -21.58
C ASP A 107 3.01 2.69 -21.55
N ASP A 108 1.90 2.07 -21.15
CA ASP A 108 0.56 2.67 -21.13
C ASP A 108 0.10 3.10 -19.72
N ILE A 109 0.85 2.77 -18.68
CA ILE A 109 0.46 3.11 -17.30
C ILE A 109 0.59 4.62 -17.01
N GLN A 110 -0.30 5.14 -16.19
CA GLN A 110 -0.26 6.54 -15.71
C GLN A 110 0.75 6.74 -14.56
N GLY A 111 1.08 5.68 -13.86
CA GLY A 111 2.11 5.68 -12.83
C GLY A 111 3.51 5.64 -13.40
N TYR A 112 4.44 5.11 -12.64
CA TYR A 112 5.83 4.93 -13.07
C TYR A 112 6.32 3.53 -12.68
N ILE A 113 7.33 3.04 -13.41
CA ILE A 113 7.98 1.76 -13.10
C ILE A 113 8.90 1.96 -11.91
N PRO A 114 8.66 1.28 -10.78
CA PRO A 114 9.52 1.39 -9.60
C PRO A 114 10.89 0.73 -9.85
N PRO A 115 11.92 1.08 -9.08
CA PRO A 115 13.25 0.46 -9.19
C PRO A 115 13.30 -0.92 -8.52
N THR A 116 12.35 -1.78 -8.87
CA THR A 116 12.22 -3.18 -8.47
C THR A 116 11.54 -3.94 -9.59
N ASP A 117 11.67 -5.26 -9.59
CA ASP A 117 11.01 -6.09 -10.60
C ASP A 117 9.49 -6.05 -10.41
N VAL A 118 8.77 -5.74 -11.49
CA VAL A 118 7.32 -5.81 -11.59
C VAL A 118 6.94 -6.47 -12.89
N THR A 119 5.93 -7.33 -12.87
CA THR A 119 5.55 -8.18 -14.01
C THR A 119 4.11 -7.96 -14.49
N VAL A 120 3.27 -7.29 -13.71
CA VAL A 120 1.86 -7.03 -14.05
C VAL A 120 1.60 -5.53 -14.25
N PHE A 121 0.80 -5.18 -15.26
CA PHE A 121 0.59 -3.81 -15.72
C PHE A 121 -0.87 -3.46 -16.04
N HIS A 122 -1.83 -4.32 -15.66
CA HIS A 122 -3.24 -3.95 -15.72
C HIS A 122 -3.52 -2.89 -14.65
N GLU A 123 -3.61 -1.63 -15.09
CA GLU A 123 -3.76 -0.49 -14.18
C GLU A 123 -5.20 -0.25 -13.78
N VAL A 124 -5.43 -0.18 -12.47
CA VAL A 124 -6.68 0.24 -11.85
C VAL A 124 -6.43 1.53 -11.06
N VAL A 125 -6.99 2.62 -11.50
CA VAL A 125 -6.86 3.92 -10.81
C VAL A 125 -7.99 4.08 -9.82
N LEU A 126 -7.66 4.23 -8.54
CA LEU A 126 -8.63 4.41 -7.47
C LEU A 126 -8.61 5.85 -6.98
N ASN A 127 -9.74 6.55 -7.15
CA ASN A 127 -10.02 7.85 -6.54
C ASN A 127 -10.72 7.67 -5.18
N PRO A 128 -10.79 8.69 -4.32
CA PRO A 128 -11.45 8.58 -3.02
C PRO A 128 -12.89 8.04 -3.13
N GLY A 129 -13.17 6.97 -2.40
CA GLY A 129 -14.45 6.26 -2.42
C GLY A 129 -14.50 5.05 -3.37
N GLU A 130 -13.58 4.96 -4.34
CA GLU A 130 -13.48 3.81 -5.23
C GLU A 130 -12.71 2.66 -4.56
N GLN A 131 -13.04 1.43 -4.96
CA GLN A 131 -12.42 0.22 -4.44
C GLN A 131 -12.26 -0.84 -5.52
N TYR A 132 -11.31 -1.75 -5.29
CA TYR A 132 -11.06 -2.92 -6.12
C TYR A 132 -10.73 -4.12 -5.24
N THR A 133 -11.28 -5.28 -5.58
CA THR A 133 -10.99 -6.55 -4.87
C THR A 133 -10.04 -7.40 -5.70
N ILE A 134 -8.95 -7.80 -5.09
CA ILE A 134 -7.93 -8.69 -5.64
C ILE A 134 -8.24 -10.11 -5.13
N MET A 135 -8.35 -11.05 -6.05
CA MET A 135 -8.58 -12.45 -5.72
C MET A 135 -7.28 -13.10 -5.20
N PRO A 136 -7.38 -14.20 -4.44
CA PRO A 136 -6.20 -14.96 -4.01
C PRO A 136 -5.26 -15.28 -5.17
N GLU A 137 -3.96 -15.41 -4.87
CA GLU A 137 -2.91 -15.79 -5.83
C GLU A 137 -2.79 -14.88 -7.06
N THR A 138 -3.28 -13.63 -6.95
CA THR A 138 -3.14 -12.61 -7.99
C THR A 138 -1.93 -11.73 -7.72
N TRP A 139 -0.97 -11.68 -8.65
CA TRP A 139 0.14 -10.75 -8.60
C TRP A 139 -0.36 -9.31 -8.65
N HIS A 140 0.14 -8.49 -7.75
CA HIS A 140 -0.24 -7.08 -7.69
C HIS A 140 0.83 -6.22 -7.00
N TRP A 141 0.83 -4.96 -7.36
CA TRP A 141 1.58 -3.90 -6.71
C TRP A 141 0.81 -2.59 -6.79
N PHE A 142 1.14 -1.62 -5.96
CA PHE A 142 0.42 -0.35 -5.95
C PHE A 142 1.31 0.80 -5.50
N GLN A 143 0.94 2.01 -5.93
CA GLN A 143 1.72 3.21 -5.65
C GLN A 143 0.86 4.45 -5.48
N ALA A 144 1.41 5.45 -4.76
CA ALA A 144 1.02 6.84 -4.91
C ALA A 144 1.85 7.46 -6.04
N GLY A 145 1.24 8.20 -6.97
CA GLY A 145 2.00 8.93 -8.00
C GLY A 145 3.03 9.90 -7.41
N PRO A 146 4.01 10.37 -8.20
CA PRO A 146 5.11 11.20 -7.70
C PRO A 146 4.66 12.46 -6.95
N ASP A 147 3.57 13.07 -7.41
CA ASP A 147 2.97 14.27 -6.81
C ASP A 147 1.74 13.97 -5.96
N ARG A 148 1.44 12.70 -5.73
CA ARG A 148 0.19 12.27 -5.12
C ARG A 148 0.45 11.44 -3.88
N LYS A 149 -0.41 11.63 -2.91
CA LYS A 149 -0.47 10.93 -1.64
C LYS A 149 -1.66 10.01 -1.69
N SER A 150 -1.60 8.90 -1.00
CA SER A 150 -2.72 7.97 -0.94
C SER A 150 -2.87 7.42 0.47
N VAL A 151 -4.11 7.30 0.90
CA VAL A 151 -4.51 6.48 2.05
C VAL A 151 -5.52 5.46 1.53
N VAL A 152 -5.25 4.22 1.76
CA VAL A 152 -6.06 3.07 1.35
C VAL A 152 -6.25 2.11 2.51
#